data_f223efa8f0072b78e4f51d4d0e8fd2a1
#
_entry.id   f223efa8f0072b78e4f51d4d0e8fd2a1
#
_cell.length_a   1.000
_cell.length_b   1.000
_cell.length_c   1.000
_cell.angle_alpha   90.00
_cell.angle_beta   90.00
_cell.angle_gamma   90.00
#
_symmetry.space_group_name_H-M   'P 1'
#
loop_
_entity.id
_entity.type
_entity.pdbx_description
1 polymer ?
#
loop_
_entity_poly.entity_id
_entity_poly.type
_entity_poly.pdbx_seq_one_letter_code
_entity_poly.pdbx_strand_id
1 'polypeptide(L)'
;MVNGVYKIVNLIKNKKMEKEKILYSAVVLTDDSRKELLKVFGWIIPVTFKIIAHHMTIVFGKGLDDKSEVGKEVELTVTELGLSDMALAVRVEGYPSANDIPHITIAVNDKEGGKPFMSNKITDWGRVDLGYTLNLYGIVTEIKA
;
A
#
# COMPACT_ATOMS: atom_id res chain seq x y z
N MET A 1 -44.83 -15.52 -7.07
CA MET A 1 -43.91 -15.98 -6.04
C MET A 1 -42.50 -16.26 -6.57
N VAL A 2 -42.37 -17.05 -7.62
CA VAL A 2 -41.05 -17.35 -8.24
C VAL A 2 -40.33 -16.06 -8.70
N ASN A 3 -41.06 -15.10 -9.25
CA ASN A 3 -40.50 -13.82 -9.72
C ASN A 3 -39.97 -12.94 -8.57
N GLY A 4 -40.59 -13.00 -7.36
CA GLY A 4 -40.11 -12.24 -6.20
C GLY A 4 -38.79 -12.78 -5.66
N VAL A 5 -38.64 -14.10 -5.57
CA VAL A 5 -37.39 -14.75 -5.14
C VAL A 5 -36.28 -14.47 -6.14
N TYR A 6 -36.57 -14.53 -7.44
CA TYR A 6 -35.62 -14.26 -8.51
C TYR A 6 -35.09 -12.79 -8.45
N LYS A 7 -35.97 -11.84 -8.19
CA LYS A 7 -35.57 -10.42 -8.02
C LYS A 7 -34.67 -10.20 -6.82
N ILE A 8 -34.94 -10.88 -5.69
CA ILE A 8 -34.13 -10.79 -4.48
C ILE A 8 -32.73 -11.36 -4.75
N VAL A 9 -32.62 -12.51 -5.40
CA VAL A 9 -31.33 -13.13 -5.75
C VAL A 9 -30.52 -12.21 -6.66
N ASN A 10 -31.14 -11.62 -7.69
CA ASN A 10 -30.46 -10.67 -8.58
C ASN A 10 -30.00 -9.40 -7.84
N LEU A 11 -30.81 -8.88 -6.93
CA LEU A 11 -30.45 -7.73 -6.11
C LEU A 11 -29.22 -8.02 -5.22
N ILE A 12 -29.18 -9.19 -4.62
CA ILE A 12 -28.05 -9.64 -3.79
C ILE A 12 -26.79 -9.77 -4.67
N LYS A 13 -26.88 -10.36 -5.86
CA LYS A 13 -25.77 -10.49 -6.79
C LYS A 13 -25.24 -9.10 -7.20
N ASN A 14 -26.11 -8.16 -7.52
CA ASN A 14 -25.72 -6.81 -7.92
C ASN A 14 -25.00 -6.07 -6.78
N LYS A 15 -25.51 -6.15 -5.55
CA LYS A 15 -24.86 -5.58 -4.37
C LYS A 15 -23.50 -6.21 -4.11
N LYS A 16 -23.37 -7.53 -4.28
CA LYS A 16 -22.11 -8.25 -4.12
C LYS A 16 -21.10 -7.81 -5.17
N MET A 17 -21.51 -7.64 -6.42
CA MET A 17 -20.66 -7.16 -7.50
C MET A 17 -20.19 -5.72 -7.26
N GLU A 18 -21.06 -4.84 -6.76
CA GLU A 18 -20.70 -3.46 -6.40
C GLU A 18 -19.68 -3.43 -5.26
N LYS A 19 -19.83 -4.31 -4.25
CA LYS A 19 -18.87 -4.45 -3.14
C LYS A 19 -17.53 -5.03 -3.56
N GLU A 20 -17.45 -5.67 -4.72
CA GLU A 20 -16.23 -6.26 -5.26
C GLU A 20 -15.45 -5.30 -6.14
N LYS A 21 -15.89 -4.04 -6.27
CA LYS A 21 -15.15 -3.03 -7.01
C LYS A 21 -13.75 -2.84 -6.41
N ILE A 22 -12.73 -3.04 -7.24
CA ILE A 22 -11.34 -2.94 -6.83
C ILE A 22 -10.90 -1.47 -6.92
N LEU A 23 -10.42 -0.93 -5.81
CA LEU A 23 -9.90 0.43 -5.72
C LEU A 23 -8.45 0.51 -6.20
N TYR A 24 -7.63 -0.46 -5.80
CA TYR A 24 -6.24 -0.60 -6.22
C TYR A 24 -5.73 -1.98 -5.85
N SER A 25 -4.59 -2.36 -6.41
CA SER A 25 -3.85 -3.56 -6.03
C SER A 25 -2.55 -3.16 -5.34
N ALA A 26 -2.14 -3.95 -4.36
CA ALA A 26 -1.02 -3.60 -3.50
C ALA A 26 -0.36 -4.84 -2.88
N VAL A 27 0.89 -4.67 -2.46
CA VAL A 27 1.55 -5.58 -1.52
C VAL A 27 1.29 -5.03 -0.13
N VAL A 28 0.41 -5.68 0.62
CA VAL A 28 0.03 -5.26 1.99
C VAL A 28 0.99 -5.90 2.98
N LEU A 29 1.65 -5.07 3.78
CA LEU A 29 2.63 -5.54 4.77
C LEU A 29 1.98 -6.49 5.77
N THR A 30 2.72 -7.54 6.14
CA THR A 30 2.38 -8.35 7.32
C THR A 30 2.49 -7.48 8.58
N ASP A 31 1.80 -7.87 9.64
CA ASP A 31 1.87 -7.14 10.91
C ASP A 31 3.31 -7.07 11.46
N ASP A 32 4.06 -8.15 11.36
CA ASP A 32 5.45 -8.19 11.81
C ASP A 32 6.34 -7.26 10.98
N SER A 33 6.15 -7.22 9.67
CA SER A 33 6.93 -6.32 8.80
C SER A 33 6.57 -4.86 9.02
N ARG A 34 5.29 -4.56 9.27
CA ARG A 34 4.87 -3.22 9.65
C ARG A 34 5.54 -2.76 10.94
N LYS A 35 5.57 -3.62 11.95
CA LYS A 35 6.24 -3.35 13.23
C LYS A 35 7.73 -3.11 13.02
N GLU A 36 8.38 -3.92 12.20
CA GLU A 36 9.80 -3.78 11.90
C GLU A 36 10.09 -2.45 11.19
N LEU A 37 9.29 -2.08 10.20
CA LEU A 37 9.41 -0.80 9.51
C LEU A 37 9.31 0.37 10.48
N LEU A 38 8.32 0.35 11.36
CA LEU A 38 8.11 1.41 12.36
C LEU A 38 9.18 1.40 13.45
N LYS A 39 9.73 0.24 13.81
CA LYS A 39 10.85 0.14 14.74
C LYS A 39 12.09 0.83 14.18
N VAL A 40 12.37 0.64 12.89
CA VAL A 40 13.56 1.21 12.26
C VAL A 40 13.40 2.71 12.01
N PHE A 41 12.26 3.16 11.50
CA PHE A 41 12.05 4.54 11.03
C PHE A 41 11.10 5.37 11.91
N GLY A 42 10.47 4.79 12.91
CA GLY A 42 9.47 5.49 13.71
C GLY A 42 10.00 6.74 14.41
N TRP A 43 11.26 6.73 14.82
CA TRP A 43 11.89 7.84 15.52
C TRP A 43 12.10 9.09 14.65
N ILE A 44 12.06 8.96 13.33
CA ILE A 44 12.20 10.11 12.41
C ILE A 44 10.86 10.62 11.90
N ILE A 45 9.75 9.98 12.25
CA ILE A 45 8.41 10.44 11.85
C ILE A 45 8.13 11.77 12.55
N PRO A 46 7.85 12.87 11.80
CA PRO A 46 7.47 14.12 12.42
C PRO A 46 6.23 13.94 13.32
N VAL A 47 6.21 14.60 14.48
CA VAL A 47 5.16 14.43 15.51
C VAL A 47 3.75 14.67 14.96
N THR A 48 3.62 15.60 14.01
CA THR A 48 2.33 15.97 13.41
C THR A 48 1.88 15.03 12.29
N PHE A 49 2.75 14.11 11.84
CA PHE A 49 2.41 13.20 10.76
C PHE A 49 1.58 12.03 11.27
N LYS A 50 0.61 11.63 10.45
CA LYS A 50 -0.21 10.44 10.69
C LYS A 50 0.49 9.21 10.11
N ILE A 51 0.63 8.15 10.91
CA ILE A 51 1.24 6.90 10.49
C ILE A 51 0.31 6.15 9.55
N ILE A 52 0.84 5.74 8.40
CA ILE A 52 0.17 4.88 7.41
C ILE A 52 0.81 3.49 7.44
N ALA A 53 2.04 3.36 6.94
CA ALA A 53 2.86 2.14 7.01
C ALA A 53 2.07 0.86 6.67
N HIS A 54 1.40 0.83 5.52
CA HIS A 54 0.44 -0.22 5.21
C HIS A 54 0.83 -1.08 4.01
N HIS A 55 1.22 -0.46 2.89
CA HIS A 55 1.41 -1.19 1.64
C HIS A 55 2.32 -0.47 0.64
N MET A 56 2.78 -1.26 -0.35
CA MET A 56 3.32 -0.74 -1.62
C MET A 56 2.22 -0.88 -2.68
N THR A 57 1.82 0.21 -3.32
CA THR A 57 0.84 0.16 -4.41
C THR A 57 1.43 -0.52 -5.64
N ILE A 58 0.75 -1.52 -6.18
CA ILE A 58 1.08 -2.16 -7.46
C ILE A 58 0.51 -1.32 -8.59
N VAL A 59 -0.80 -1.10 -8.59
CA VAL A 59 -1.47 -0.24 -9.56
C VAL A 59 -2.73 0.37 -8.94
N PHE A 60 -2.94 1.65 -9.19
CA PHE A 60 -4.11 2.38 -8.70
C PHE A 60 -5.29 2.25 -9.68
N GLY A 61 -6.49 2.14 -9.14
CA GLY A 61 -7.73 2.19 -9.91
C GLY A 61 -8.19 0.87 -10.52
N LYS A 62 -7.42 -0.19 -10.35
CA LYS A 62 -7.78 -1.51 -10.88
C LYS A 62 -7.11 -2.65 -10.12
N GLY A 63 -7.57 -3.86 -10.37
CA GLY A 63 -6.95 -5.08 -9.90
C GLY A 63 -5.77 -5.52 -10.76
N LEU A 64 -5.24 -6.68 -10.42
CA LEU A 64 -4.14 -7.31 -11.13
C LEU A 64 -4.61 -7.90 -12.47
N ASP A 65 -3.75 -7.82 -13.47
CA ASP A 65 -3.98 -8.51 -14.75
C ASP A 65 -3.91 -10.03 -14.57
N ASP A 66 -2.97 -10.50 -13.77
CA ASP A 66 -2.84 -11.92 -13.42
C ASP A 66 -3.41 -12.18 -12.01
N LYS A 67 -4.61 -12.72 -11.95
CA LYS A 67 -5.31 -13.01 -10.69
C LYS A 67 -4.64 -14.13 -9.88
N SER A 68 -3.77 -14.95 -10.49
CA SER A 68 -3.04 -15.99 -9.78
C SER A 68 -2.01 -15.42 -8.81
N GLU A 69 -1.63 -14.15 -8.97
CA GLU A 69 -0.71 -13.44 -8.08
C GLU A 69 -1.35 -13.08 -6.73
N VAL A 70 -2.68 -12.95 -6.67
CA VAL A 70 -3.39 -12.58 -5.43
C VAL A 70 -3.15 -13.64 -4.35
N GLY A 71 -2.73 -13.18 -3.18
CA GLY A 71 -2.45 -14.05 -2.04
C GLY A 71 -1.00 -14.49 -1.92
N LYS A 72 -0.15 -14.20 -2.90
CA LYS A 72 1.29 -14.52 -2.79
C LYS A 72 1.96 -13.66 -1.73
N GLU A 73 2.80 -14.30 -0.92
CA GLU A 73 3.72 -13.58 -0.04
C GLU A 73 4.95 -13.18 -0.83
N VAL A 74 5.34 -11.91 -0.74
CA VAL A 74 6.50 -11.38 -1.43
C VAL A 74 7.41 -10.64 -0.45
N GLU A 75 8.69 -10.59 -0.80
CA GLU A 75 9.71 -9.88 -0.04
C GLU A 75 10.04 -8.56 -0.72
N LEU A 76 10.02 -7.49 0.05
CA LEU A 76 10.38 -6.15 -0.40
C LEU A 76 11.63 -5.69 0.34
N THR A 77 12.64 -5.25 -0.40
CA THR A 77 13.89 -4.73 0.18
C THR A 77 13.84 -3.21 0.19
N VAL A 78 14.07 -2.63 1.36
CA VAL A 78 14.13 -1.16 1.53
C VAL A 78 15.48 -0.65 1.03
N THR A 79 15.47 0.32 0.13
CA THR A 79 16.69 0.86 -0.50
C THR A 79 16.93 2.33 -0.20
N GLU A 80 15.88 3.14 -0.14
CA GLU A 80 16.01 4.58 0.09
C GLU A 80 14.91 5.09 1.02
N LEU A 81 15.21 6.20 1.69
CA LEU A 81 14.24 6.94 2.50
C LEU A 81 13.99 8.27 1.83
N GLY A 82 12.72 8.63 1.70
CA GLY A 82 12.30 9.90 1.11
C GLY A 82 11.48 10.73 2.08
N LEU A 83 11.71 12.02 2.10
CA LEU A 83 10.99 12.96 2.94
C LEU A 83 10.65 14.22 2.15
N SER A 84 9.42 14.68 2.33
CA SER A 84 8.97 16.00 1.91
C SER A 84 8.18 16.63 3.05
N ASP A 85 7.69 17.85 2.85
CA ASP A 85 6.82 18.51 3.85
C ASP A 85 5.51 17.72 4.07
N MET A 86 5.12 16.88 3.13
CA MET A 86 3.82 16.21 3.13
C MET A 86 3.88 14.71 3.38
N ALA A 87 5.02 14.06 3.14
CA ALA A 87 5.10 12.60 3.24
C ALA A 87 6.49 12.11 3.61
N LEU A 88 6.51 10.99 4.31
CA LEU A 88 7.70 10.18 4.59
C LEU A 88 7.48 8.79 4.01
N ALA A 89 8.41 8.30 3.22
CA ALA A 89 8.28 7.01 2.55
C ALA A 89 9.62 6.29 2.43
N VAL A 90 9.57 4.98 2.24
CA VAL A 90 10.73 4.19 1.85
C VAL A 90 10.54 3.67 0.42
N ARG A 91 11.59 3.76 -0.38
CA ARG A 91 11.66 3.08 -1.68
C ARG A 91 11.93 1.62 -1.44
N VAL A 92 11.23 0.76 -2.18
CA VAL A 92 11.37 -0.69 -2.07
C VAL A 92 11.57 -1.33 -3.43
N GLU A 93 12.20 -2.50 -3.43
CA GLU A 93 12.39 -3.36 -4.59
C GLU A 93 11.89 -4.77 -4.25
N GLY A 94 11.51 -5.54 -5.25
CA GLY A 94 11.13 -6.95 -5.07
C GLY A 94 9.81 -7.35 -5.71
N TYR A 95 8.98 -6.40 -6.11
CA TYR A 95 7.73 -6.65 -6.83
C TYR A 95 7.41 -5.49 -7.77
N PRO A 96 6.86 -5.76 -8.97
CA PRO A 96 6.55 -4.71 -9.94
C PRO A 96 5.50 -3.73 -9.41
N SER A 97 5.69 -2.45 -9.71
CA SER A 97 4.75 -1.37 -9.42
C SER A 97 4.61 -0.47 -10.64
N ALA A 98 3.41 0.06 -10.85
CA ALA A 98 3.16 1.06 -11.89
C ALA A 98 3.74 2.44 -11.53
N ASN A 99 4.09 2.67 -10.27
CA ASN A 99 4.75 3.90 -9.85
C ASN A 99 6.21 3.93 -10.32
N ASP A 100 6.70 5.10 -10.73
CA ASP A 100 8.10 5.28 -11.15
C ASP A 100 9.07 4.90 -10.03
N ILE A 101 8.72 5.25 -8.80
CA ILE A 101 9.47 4.87 -7.61
C ILE A 101 8.56 4.00 -6.74
N PRO A 102 8.71 2.66 -6.78
CA PRO A 102 7.97 1.78 -5.89
C PRO A 102 8.29 2.11 -4.43
N HIS A 103 7.25 2.34 -3.61
CA HIS A 103 7.45 2.81 -2.25
C HIS A 103 6.35 2.37 -1.31
N ILE A 104 6.67 2.43 -0.02
CA ILE A 104 5.70 2.32 1.08
C ILE A 104 5.64 3.68 1.77
N THR A 105 4.46 4.30 1.79
CA THR A 105 4.26 5.52 2.55
C THR A 105 4.24 5.18 4.04
N ILE A 106 5.18 5.74 4.80
CA ILE A 106 5.27 5.52 6.25
C ILE A 106 4.30 6.43 6.99
N ALA A 107 4.30 7.72 6.65
CA ALA A 107 3.48 8.71 7.31
C ALA A 107 3.20 9.91 6.41
N VAL A 108 2.12 10.63 6.68
CA VAL A 108 1.71 11.82 5.93
C VAL A 108 1.38 12.97 6.87
N ASN A 109 1.62 14.20 6.38
CA ASN A 109 1.28 15.41 7.12
C ASN A 109 -0.23 15.70 6.97
N ASP A 110 -1.05 14.91 7.65
CA ASP A 110 -2.50 14.92 7.52
C ASP A 110 -3.10 16.29 7.86
N LYS A 111 -2.58 16.97 8.87
CA LYS A 111 -3.05 18.30 9.29
C LYS A 111 -2.89 19.36 8.20
N GLU A 112 -1.87 19.22 7.35
CA GLU A 112 -1.61 20.13 6.23
C GLU A 112 -2.17 19.59 4.90
N GLY A 113 -3.05 18.59 4.96
CA GLY A 113 -3.67 18.00 3.77
C GLY A 113 -2.83 16.94 3.08
N GLY A 114 -1.81 16.41 3.74
CA GLY A 114 -0.97 15.34 3.19
C GLY A 114 -1.75 14.06 2.96
N LYS A 115 -1.50 13.41 1.83
CA LYS A 115 -2.14 12.14 1.42
C LYS A 115 -1.05 11.16 0.98
N PRO A 116 -1.32 9.84 1.07
CA PRO A 116 -0.32 8.82 0.68
C PRO A 116 0.22 8.98 -0.75
N PHE A 117 -0.62 9.40 -1.72
CA PHE A 117 -0.17 9.58 -3.10
C PHE A 117 0.91 10.66 -3.24
N MET A 118 1.04 11.56 -2.26
CA MET A 118 2.05 12.62 -2.29
C MET A 118 3.47 12.08 -2.13
N SER A 119 3.63 10.82 -1.72
CA SER A 119 4.92 10.13 -1.79
C SER A 119 5.48 10.06 -3.22
N ASN A 120 4.62 10.06 -4.24
CA ASN A 120 5.04 10.11 -5.65
C ASN A 120 5.71 11.44 -6.02
N LYS A 121 5.54 12.47 -5.21
CA LYS A 121 6.10 13.81 -5.44
C LYS A 121 7.38 14.06 -4.65
N ILE A 122 7.83 13.12 -3.84
CA ILE A 122 9.09 13.23 -3.10
C ILE A 122 10.24 13.26 -4.11
N THR A 123 11.13 14.23 -3.95
CA THR A 123 12.34 14.36 -4.78
C THR A 123 13.61 14.16 -3.96
N ASP A 124 13.53 14.26 -2.65
CA ASP A 124 14.65 14.11 -1.73
C ASP A 124 14.68 12.67 -1.20
N TRP A 125 15.42 11.81 -1.91
CA TRP A 125 15.62 10.40 -1.57
C TRP A 125 17.07 10.17 -1.19
N GLY A 126 17.29 9.54 -0.05
CA GLY A 126 18.60 9.17 0.45
C GLY A 126 18.73 7.67 0.63
N ARG A 127 19.91 7.14 0.30
CA ARG A 127 20.22 5.72 0.47
C ARG A 127 20.12 5.33 1.94
N VAL A 128 19.45 4.21 2.21
CA VAL A 128 19.38 3.62 3.56
C VAL A 128 20.59 2.74 3.78
N ASP A 129 21.34 3.02 4.83
CA ASP A 129 22.46 2.20 5.28
C ASP A 129 22.30 1.92 6.79
N LEU A 130 21.84 0.72 7.10
CA LEU A 130 21.60 0.26 8.47
C LEU A 130 22.66 -0.71 8.96
N GLY A 131 23.68 -1.01 8.11
CA GLY A 131 24.63 -2.09 8.38
C GLY A 131 24.07 -3.48 8.12
N TYR A 132 22.83 -3.58 7.68
CA TYR A 132 22.15 -4.81 7.27
C TYR A 132 21.08 -4.47 6.23
N THR A 133 20.58 -5.49 5.52
CA THR A 133 19.50 -5.33 4.55
C THR A 133 18.15 -5.44 5.26
N LEU A 134 17.31 -4.42 5.15
CA LEU A 134 15.96 -4.46 5.70
C LEU A 134 15.00 -5.03 4.67
N ASN A 135 14.51 -6.23 4.95
CA ASN A 135 13.51 -6.92 4.15
C ASN A 135 12.16 -6.92 4.86
N LEU A 136 11.12 -6.57 4.11
CA LEU A 136 9.75 -6.54 4.57
C LEU A 136 8.93 -7.55 3.78
N TYR A 137 7.96 -8.17 4.42
CA TYR A 137 7.11 -9.17 3.79
C TYR A 137 5.68 -8.63 3.68
N GLY A 138 5.06 -8.95 2.57
CA GLY A 138 3.69 -8.53 2.33
C GLY A 138 2.94 -9.53 1.45
N ILE A 139 1.64 -9.35 1.38
CA ILE A 139 0.73 -10.21 0.62
C ILE A 139 0.16 -9.42 -0.54
N VAL A 140 0.28 -9.97 -1.74
CA VAL A 140 -0.32 -9.40 -2.94
C VAL A 140 -1.84 -9.41 -2.79
N THR A 141 -2.45 -8.23 -2.84
CA THR A 141 -3.85 -8.03 -2.44
C THR A 141 -4.55 -7.07 -3.41
N GLU A 142 -5.81 -7.35 -3.70
CA GLU A 142 -6.70 -6.39 -4.37
C GLU A 142 -7.55 -5.72 -3.30
N ILE A 143 -7.41 -4.40 -3.16
CA ILE A 143 -8.15 -3.62 -2.15
C ILE A 143 -9.50 -3.25 -2.73
N LYS A 144 -10.56 -3.69 -2.06
CA LYS A 144 -11.94 -3.52 -2.50
C LYS A 144 -12.65 -2.41 -1.72
N ALA A 145 -13.63 -1.83 -2.39
CA ALA A 145 -14.47 -0.81 -1.79
C ALA A 145 -15.33 -1.39 -0.63
#